data_953033d11f9d503992ab1e9a9c4cb965
#
_entry.id   953033d11f9d503992ab1e9a9c4cb965
#
_cell.length_a   1.000
_cell.length_b   1.000
_cell.length_c   1.000
_cell.angle_alpha   90.00
_cell.angle_beta   90.00
_cell.angle_gamma   90.00
#
_symmetry.space_group_name_H-M   'P 1'
#
loop_
_entity.id
_entity.type
_entity.pdbx_description
1 polymer ?
#
loop_
_entity_poly.entity_id
_entity_poly.type
_entity_poly.pdbx_seq_one_letter_code
_entity_poly.pdbx_strand_id
1 'polypeptide(L)' 'MKESNYKSYDELPLFLNAVTVAKVLGIAPSSSYELMHEKNFPALRIGNRVVVPKEAFIRWVEQHTGVAE' A
#
# COMPACT_ATOMS: atom_id res chain seq x y z
N MET A 1 5.08 12.51 13.90
CA MET A 1 4.26 11.82 12.95
C MET A 1 4.92 11.79 11.58
N LYS A 2 4.84 10.69 10.91
CA LYS A 2 5.42 10.61 9.61
C LYS A 2 4.53 11.16 8.56
N GLU A 3 5.10 11.80 7.60
CA GLU A 3 4.34 12.34 6.50
C GLU A 3 4.53 11.50 5.26
N SER A 4 3.46 11.33 4.55
CA SER A 4 3.51 10.64 3.29
C SER A 4 3.92 11.62 2.19
N ASN A 5 4.49 11.10 1.11
CA ASN A 5 4.80 11.91 -0.05
C ASN A 5 3.55 12.22 -0.86
N TYR A 6 2.44 11.60 -0.53
CA TYR A 6 1.19 11.79 -1.24
C TYR A 6 0.16 12.43 -0.32
N LYS A 7 -0.54 13.42 -0.80
CA LYS A 7 -1.51 14.13 0.00
C LYS A 7 -2.90 13.54 -0.09
N SER A 8 -3.16 12.82 -1.14
CA SER A 8 -4.46 12.18 -1.28
C SER A 8 -4.29 10.94 -2.15
N TYR A 9 -5.28 10.08 -2.09
CA TYR A 9 -5.26 8.86 -2.90
C TYR A 9 -5.35 9.16 -4.39
N ASP A 10 -5.89 10.31 -4.74
CA ASP A 10 -6.01 10.66 -6.16
C ASP A 10 -4.68 10.82 -6.84
N GLU A 11 -3.63 11.06 -6.08
CA GLU A 11 -2.32 11.24 -6.65
C GLU A 11 -1.62 9.92 -6.94
N LEU A 12 -2.21 8.81 -6.55
CA LEU A 12 -1.59 7.51 -6.72
C LEU A 12 -1.89 6.94 -8.10
N PRO A 13 -0.95 6.15 -8.65
CA PRO A 13 -1.23 5.46 -9.91
C PRO A 13 -2.21 4.33 -9.68
N LEU A 14 -2.72 3.75 -10.76
CA LEU A 14 -3.70 2.68 -10.67
C LEU A 14 -3.17 1.44 -9.97
N PHE A 15 -1.88 1.17 -10.11
CA PHE A 15 -1.24 0.05 -9.43
C PHE A 15 -0.04 0.55 -8.68
N LEU A 16 0.16 0.03 -7.47
CA LEU A 16 1.22 0.47 -6.59
C LEU A 16 2.22 -0.65 -6.39
N ASN A 17 3.50 -0.32 -6.44
CA ASN A 17 4.53 -1.29 -6.09
C ASN A 17 4.97 -1.07 -4.65
N ALA A 18 5.93 -1.89 -4.20
CA ALA A 18 6.35 -1.82 -2.81
C ALA A 18 6.93 -0.47 -2.44
N VAL A 19 7.67 0.14 -3.36
CA VAL A 19 8.27 1.44 -3.07
C VAL A 19 7.18 2.50 -2.90
N THR A 20 6.18 2.48 -3.76
CA THR A 20 5.10 3.44 -3.67
C THR A 20 4.27 3.23 -2.40
N VAL A 21 3.98 1.98 -2.08
CA VAL A 21 3.25 1.68 -0.86
C VAL A 21 4.02 2.16 0.36
N ALA A 22 5.34 1.97 0.35
CA ALA A 22 6.17 2.42 1.46
C ALA A 22 6.08 3.94 1.63
N LYS A 23 6.09 4.66 0.52
CA LYS A 23 6.01 6.11 0.58
C LYS A 23 4.66 6.58 1.11
N VAL A 24 3.61 5.91 0.70
CA VAL A 24 2.28 6.27 1.15
C VAL A 24 2.12 6.00 2.64
N LEU A 25 2.61 4.87 3.10
CA LEU A 25 2.47 4.49 4.50
C LEU A 25 3.54 5.09 5.40
N GLY A 26 4.60 5.64 4.83
CA GLY A 26 5.67 6.22 5.63
C GLY A 26 6.52 5.17 6.31
N ILE A 27 6.73 4.03 5.66
CA ILE A 27 7.54 2.95 6.23
C ILE A 27 8.69 2.63 5.30
N ALA A 28 9.61 1.81 5.78
CA ALA A 28 10.76 1.41 4.98
C ALA A 28 10.31 0.52 3.83
N PRO A 29 11.00 0.58 2.67
CA PRO A 29 10.63 -0.26 1.55
C PRO A 29 10.66 -1.75 1.87
N SER A 30 11.59 -2.19 2.72
CA SER A 30 11.65 -3.60 3.07
C SER A 30 10.41 -4.02 3.86
N SER A 31 9.93 -3.15 4.74
CA SER A 31 8.71 -3.44 5.49
C SER A 31 7.51 -3.51 4.57
N SER A 32 7.46 -2.62 3.59
CA SER A 32 6.38 -2.62 2.63
C SER A 32 6.39 -3.89 1.81
N TYR A 33 7.58 -4.34 1.41
CA TYR A 33 7.71 -5.54 0.62
C TYR A 33 7.18 -6.75 1.39
N GLU A 34 7.52 -6.83 2.67
CA GLU A 34 7.02 -7.92 3.51
C GLU A 34 5.51 -7.85 3.67
N LEU A 35 4.99 -6.65 3.86
CA LEU A 35 3.56 -6.46 3.99
C LEU A 35 2.82 -6.97 2.74
N MET A 36 3.35 -6.67 1.57
CA MET A 36 2.70 -7.05 0.33
C MET A 36 2.76 -8.55 0.06
N HIS A 37 3.52 -9.29 0.86
CA HIS A 37 3.57 -10.74 0.74
C HIS A 37 2.65 -11.44 1.73
N GLU A 38 1.96 -10.69 2.57
CA GLU A 38 1.05 -11.29 3.53
C GLU A 38 -0.23 -11.73 2.84
N LYS A 39 -0.81 -12.79 3.36
CA LYS A 39 -2.01 -13.35 2.75
C LYS A 39 -3.18 -12.40 2.72
N ASN A 40 -3.29 -11.59 3.76
CA ASN A 40 -4.43 -10.69 3.88
C ASN A 40 -4.28 -9.41 3.09
N PHE A 41 -3.12 -9.18 2.52
CA PHE A 41 -2.92 -7.98 1.74
C PHE A 41 -3.34 -8.24 0.29
N PRO A 42 -4.15 -7.37 -0.31
CA PRO A 42 -4.71 -7.62 -1.63
C PRO A 42 -3.74 -7.32 -2.77
N ALA A 43 -2.57 -7.92 -2.73
CA ALA A 43 -1.57 -7.72 -3.77
C ALA A 43 -1.71 -8.74 -4.88
N LEU A 44 -1.27 -8.34 -6.07
CA LEU A 44 -1.24 -9.23 -7.23
C LEU A 44 0.22 -9.53 -7.55
N ARG A 45 0.48 -10.77 -7.89
CA ARG A 45 1.80 -11.16 -8.34
C ARG A 45 1.78 -11.33 -9.84
N ILE A 46 2.58 -10.56 -10.54
CA ILE A 46 2.66 -10.61 -11.99
C ILE A 46 4.12 -10.85 -12.34
N GLY A 47 4.43 -12.06 -12.77
CA GLY A 47 5.81 -12.43 -13.04
C GLY A 47 6.63 -12.29 -11.78
N ASN A 48 7.68 -11.49 -11.84
CA ASN A 48 8.53 -11.24 -10.68
C ASN A 48 8.10 -10.02 -9.91
N ARG A 49 6.98 -9.42 -10.28
CA ARG A 49 6.55 -8.20 -9.64
C ARG A 49 5.36 -8.43 -8.74
N VAL A 50 5.29 -7.65 -7.67
CA VAL A 50 4.14 -7.67 -6.79
C VAL A 50 3.58 -6.26 -6.77
N VAL A 51 2.32 -6.10 -7.12
CA VAL A 51 1.67 -4.80 -7.14
C VAL A 51 0.31 -4.92 -6.48
N VAL A 52 -0.25 -3.81 -6.08
CA VAL A 52 -1.58 -3.80 -5.49
C VAL A 52 -2.43 -2.76 -6.22
N PRO A 53 -3.65 -3.11 -6.62
CA PRO A 53 -4.52 -2.13 -7.25
C PRO A 53 -4.83 -1.01 -6.25
N LYS A 54 -4.86 0.21 -6.76
CA LYS A 54 -5.07 1.37 -5.92
C LYS A 54 -6.34 1.24 -5.07
N GLU A 55 -7.43 0.83 -5.68
CA GLU A 55 -8.68 0.72 -4.94
C GLU A 55 -8.63 -0.33 -3.86
N ALA A 56 -7.97 -1.44 -4.14
CA ALA A 56 -7.83 -2.49 -3.15
C ALA A 56 -6.96 -2.03 -2.00
N PHE A 57 -5.92 -1.29 -2.31
CA PHE A 57 -5.04 -0.75 -1.28
C PHE A 57 -5.80 0.22 -0.37
N ILE A 58 -6.59 1.10 -0.96
CA ILE A 58 -7.35 2.07 -0.19
C ILE A 58 -8.33 1.34 0.74
N ARG A 59 -9.01 0.34 0.21
CA ARG A 59 -9.95 -0.44 1.01
C ARG A 59 -9.24 -1.15 2.16
N TRP A 60 -8.07 -1.69 1.89
CA TRP A 60 -7.28 -2.35 2.92
C TRP A 60 -6.91 -1.39 4.04
N VAL A 61 -6.46 -0.18 3.67
CA VAL A 61 -6.10 0.82 4.65
C VAL A 61 -7.31 1.20 5.50
N GLU A 62 -8.44 1.37 4.88
CA GLU A 62 -9.64 1.75 5.59
C GLU A 62 -10.08 0.69 6.58
N GLN A 63 -9.93 -0.57 6.19
CA GLN A 63 -10.31 -1.67 7.06
C GLN A 63 -9.42 -1.78 8.27
N HIS A 64 -8.18 -1.34 8.15
CA HIS A 64 -7.21 -1.48 9.23
C HIS A 64 -7.02 -0.22 10.05
N THR A 65 -7.60 0.88 9.62
CA THR A 65 -7.43 2.12 10.34
C THR A 65 -8.73 2.71 10.83
N GLY A 66 -9.76 2.58 10.05
CA GLY A 66 -11.02 3.21 10.39
C GLY A 66 -11.62 2.69 11.65
N VAL A 67 -11.22 1.52 12.02
CA VAL A 67 -11.76 0.93 13.16
C VAL A 67 -11.44 1.66 14.40
N ALA A 68 -10.36 2.31 14.38
CA ALA A 68 -9.93 2.97 15.54
C ALA A 68 -10.90 3.97 16.02
N GLU A 69 -11.57 4.23 15.45
CA GLU A 69 -12.36 5.12 15.95
C GLU A 69 -13.33 4.99 16.24
#